data_271ec28e109ca45b63163ed1991958b0
#
_entry.id   271ec28e109ca45b63163ed1991958b0
#
_cell.length_a   1.000
_cell.length_b   1.000
_cell.length_c   1.000
_cell.angle_alpha   90.00
_cell.angle_beta   90.00
_cell.angle_gamma   90.00
#
_symmetry.space_group_name_H-M   'P 1'
#
loop_
_entity.id
_entity.type
_entity.pdbx_description
1 polymer ?
#
loop_
_entity_poly.entity_id
_entity_poly.type
_entity_poly.pdbx_seq_one_letter_code
_entity_poly.pdbx_strand_id
1 'polypeptide(L)'
;MCIRDRIEDELNFWSKDNFEDVEINGKNMADLNKSVIKAYGENVKTIKTNEEIISGIYPVPLPGHTPGHSGFRIDDGNTSFVQMGDVLHTPNLQLADPNISVLFDIDVEQGLKSRKHAFDMVCNDRIICSGGHILEPKFGYLDKFGNGYKYVAI
;
A
#
# COMPACT_ATOMS: atom_id res chain seq x y z
N MET A 1 2.17 -3.38 -25.78
CA MET A 1 3.26 -3.92 -24.94
C MET A 1 2.91 -3.53 -23.49
N CYS A 2 2.75 -4.48 -22.59
CA CYS A 2 2.41 -4.17 -21.19
C CYS A 2 3.71 -3.93 -20.42
N ILE A 3 3.85 -2.72 -19.87
CA ILE A 3 4.91 -2.38 -18.92
C ILE A 3 4.39 -2.69 -17.52
N ARG A 4 5.25 -3.23 -16.66
CA ARG A 4 4.96 -3.48 -15.26
C ARG A 4 5.90 -2.65 -14.38
N ASP A 5 5.36 -1.55 -13.87
CA ASP A 5 6.08 -0.70 -12.94
C ASP A 5 6.13 -1.33 -11.54
N ARG A 6 7.28 -1.26 -10.89
CA ARG A 6 7.53 -1.75 -9.54
C ARG A 6 8.35 -0.73 -8.75
N ILE A 7 7.98 -0.51 -7.51
CA ILE A 7 8.85 0.22 -6.57
C ILE A 7 10.16 -0.55 -6.43
N GLU A 8 11.29 0.14 -6.51
CA GLU A 8 12.62 -0.47 -6.52
C GLU A 8 12.87 -1.31 -5.26
N ASP A 9 12.54 -0.79 -4.08
CA ASP A 9 12.70 -1.50 -2.81
C ASP A 9 11.84 -2.77 -2.73
N GLU A 10 10.62 -2.74 -3.30
CA GLU A 10 9.73 -3.89 -3.38
C GLU A 10 10.28 -4.96 -4.31
N LEU A 11 10.80 -4.56 -5.49
CA LEU A 11 11.44 -5.47 -6.42
C LEU A 11 12.67 -6.13 -5.80
N ASN A 12 13.53 -5.34 -5.15
CA ASN A 12 14.72 -5.81 -4.47
C ASN A 12 14.41 -6.77 -3.33
N PHE A 13 13.35 -6.49 -2.55
CA PHE A 13 12.91 -7.36 -1.47
C PHE A 13 12.49 -8.73 -1.99
N TRP A 14 11.54 -8.78 -2.94
CA TRP A 14 11.02 -10.05 -3.47
C TRP A 14 11.97 -10.80 -4.40
N SER A 15 13.07 -10.18 -4.83
CA SER A 15 14.10 -10.82 -5.65
C SER A 15 15.14 -11.61 -4.84
N LYS A 16 15.12 -11.51 -3.50
CA LYS A 16 16.02 -12.26 -2.62
C LYS A 16 15.69 -13.75 -2.63
N ASP A 17 16.65 -14.56 -2.19
CA ASP A 17 16.50 -16.04 -2.13
C ASP A 17 16.28 -16.58 -0.71
N ASN A 18 16.32 -15.71 0.32
CA ASN A 18 16.28 -16.09 1.73
C ASN A 18 14.93 -15.80 2.39
N PHE A 19 13.86 -16.38 1.89
CA PHE A 19 12.52 -16.24 2.48
C PHE A 19 12.11 -17.41 3.38
N GLU A 20 13.04 -18.30 3.74
CA GLU A 20 12.76 -19.46 4.59
C GLU A 20 12.39 -19.05 6.01
N ASP A 21 12.95 -17.94 6.50
CA ASP A 21 12.72 -17.39 7.84
C ASP A 21 11.55 -16.40 7.92
N VAL A 22 10.91 -16.07 6.80
CA VAL A 22 9.73 -15.21 6.81
C VAL A 22 8.53 -16.07 7.19
N GLU A 23 8.04 -15.89 8.39
CA GLU A 23 6.80 -16.52 8.85
C GLU A 23 5.69 -16.38 7.84
N ILE A 24 4.66 -16.90 7.70
CA ILE A 24 3.48 -16.68 6.84
C ILE A 24 3.80 -16.59 5.33
N ASN A 25 3.95 -17.74 4.69
CA ASN A 25 4.01 -17.89 3.23
C ASN A 25 5.07 -17.06 2.47
N GLY A 26 6.06 -16.49 3.17
CA GLY A 26 7.07 -15.64 2.55
C GLY A 26 7.71 -16.25 1.32
N LYS A 27 8.09 -17.54 1.38
CA LYS A 27 8.63 -18.25 0.23
C LYS A 27 7.64 -18.34 -0.94
N ASN A 28 6.39 -18.72 -0.67
CA ASN A 28 5.37 -18.85 -1.72
C ASN A 28 5.08 -17.49 -2.38
N MET A 29 5.05 -16.42 -1.60
CA MET A 29 4.87 -15.07 -2.12
C MET A 29 6.07 -14.59 -2.92
N ALA A 30 7.30 -14.92 -2.47
CA ALA A 30 8.51 -14.62 -3.24
C ALA A 30 8.53 -15.37 -4.57
N ASP A 31 8.21 -16.66 -4.59
CA ASP A 31 8.16 -17.48 -5.80
C ASP A 31 7.09 -16.95 -6.78
N LEU A 32 5.92 -16.55 -6.28
CA LEU A 32 4.88 -15.90 -7.08
C LEU A 32 5.38 -14.60 -7.69
N ASN A 33 5.97 -13.71 -6.89
CA ASN A 33 6.51 -12.44 -7.37
C ASN A 33 7.62 -12.64 -8.42
N LYS A 34 8.56 -13.58 -8.18
CA LYS A 34 9.60 -13.95 -9.15
C LYS A 34 9.00 -14.47 -10.46
N SER A 35 7.95 -15.27 -10.40
CA SER A 35 7.27 -15.78 -11.58
C SER A 35 6.62 -14.66 -12.40
N VAL A 36 5.99 -13.70 -11.73
CA VAL A 36 5.42 -12.50 -12.37
C VAL A 36 6.51 -11.64 -13.00
N ILE A 37 7.60 -11.36 -12.27
CA ILE A 37 8.74 -10.61 -12.80
C ILE A 37 9.30 -11.29 -14.05
N LYS A 38 9.51 -12.61 -13.99
CA LYS A 38 9.99 -13.40 -15.13
C LYS A 38 9.06 -13.32 -16.34
N ALA A 39 7.73 -13.34 -16.12
CA ALA A 39 6.74 -13.26 -17.20
C ALA A 39 6.77 -11.91 -17.92
N TYR A 40 7.06 -10.81 -17.20
CA TYR A 40 7.20 -9.48 -17.81
C TYR A 40 8.61 -9.25 -18.40
N GLY A 41 9.65 -9.93 -17.90
CA GLY A 41 11.03 -9.84 -18.40
C GLY A 41 11.51 -8.39 -18.48
N GLU A 42 11.97 -7.99 -19.66
CA GLU A 42 12.49 -6.62 -19.92
C GLU A 42 11.42 -5.51 -19.84
N ASN A 43 10.15 -5.86 -19.73
CA ASN A 43 9.07 -4.89 -19.55
C ASN A 43 8.84 -4.49 -18.06
N VAL A 44 9.58 -5.07 -17.13
CA VAL A 44 9.59 -4.59 -15.74
C VAL A 44 10.42 -3.31 -15.68
N LYS A 45 9.83 -2.25 -15.14
CA LYS A 45 10.52 -0.99 -14.86
C LYS A 45 10.48 -0.71 -13.37
N THR A 46 11.58 -0.23 -12.85
CA THR A 46 11.65 0.31 -11.49
C THR A 46 11.23 1.77 -11.49
N ILE A 47 10.49 2.16 -10.47
CA ILE A 47 10.09 3.53 -10.19
C ILE A 47 10.55 3.90 -8.78
N LYS A 48 10.87 5.17 -8.57
CA LYS A 48 11.18 5.71 -7.26
C LYS A 48 9.91 6.31 -6.63
N THR A 49 9.85 6.29 -5.33
CA THR A 49 8.68 6.76 -4.58
C THR A 49 8.44 8.27 -4.66
N ASN A 50 9.39 9.04 -5.17
CA ASN A 50 9.30 10.49 -5.34
C ASN A 50 9.11 10.91 -6.81
N GLU A 51 8.87 9.98 -7.72
CA GLU A 51 8.72 10.26 -9.15
C GLU A 51 7.28 10.04 -9.58
N GLU A 52 6.78 10.94 -10.42
CA GLU A 52 5.51 10.76 -11.12
C GLU A 52 5.65 9.60 -12.11
N ILE A 53 4.75 8.62 -12.03
CA ILE A 53 4.79 7.43 -12.87
C ILE A 53 4.32 7.76 -14.29
N ILE A 54 3.17 8.37 -14.34
CA ILE A 54 2.54 8.98 -15.52
C ILE A 54 1.77 10.19 -15.03
N SER A 55 1.40 11.10 -15.95
CA SER A 55 0.73 12.34 -15.58
C SER A 55 -0.43 12.11 -14.60
N GLY A 56 -0.33 12.73 -13.43
CA GLY A 56 -1.32 12.66 -12.37
C GLY A 56 -1.21 11.42 -11.46
N ILE A 57 -0.26 10.49 -11.65
CA ILE A 57 -0.13 9.30 -10.78
C ILE A 57 1.22 9.30 -10.06
N TYR A 58 1.14 9.29 -8.73
CA TYR A 58 2.30 9.35 -7.83
C TYR A 58 2.28 8.18 -6.86
N PRO A 59 3.42 7.50 -6.62
CA PRO A 59 3.52 6.55 -5.53
C PRO A 59 3.53 7.27 -4.18
N VAL A 60 2.85 6.70 -3.21
CA VAL A 60 2.84 7.13 -1.81
C VAL A 60 3.58 6.08 -0.99
N PRO A 61 4.78 6.37 -0.47
CA PRO A 61 5.54 5.40 0.33
C PRO A 61 4.79 5.05 1.62
N LEU A 62 4.50 3.77 1.81
CA LEU A 62 3.82 3.24 2.99
C LEU A 62 4.51 1.94 3.45
N PRO A 63 5.84 1.98 3.71
CA PRO A 63 6.61 0.78 4.06
C PRO A 63 6.14 0.16 5.37
N GLY A 64 6.43 -1.13 5.56
CA GLY A 64 6.14 -1.88 6.78
C GLY A 64 5.43 -3.20 6.51
N HIS A 65 4.33 -3.20 5.75
CA HIS A 65 3.75 -4.44 5.25
C HIS A 65 4.79 -5.21 4.43
N THR A 66 5.43 -4.53 3.49
CA THR A 66 6.71 -4.89 2.90
C THR A 66 7.62 -3.67 2.89
N PRO A 67 8.96 -3.82 2.70
CA PRO A 67 9.88 -2.69 2.71
C PRO A 67 9.60 -1.64 1.64
N GLY A 68 9.12 -2.05 0.47
CA GLY A 68 8.77 -1.15 -0.64
C GLY A 68 7.27 -0.93 -0.79
N HIS A 69 6.44 -1.34 0.18
CA HIS A 69 5.00 -1.15 0.10
C HIS A 69 4.65 0.31 -0.13
N SER A 70 3.77 0.55 -1.09
CA SER A 70 3.34 1.89 -1.48
C SER A 70 1.86 1.89 -1.86
N GLY A 71 1.21 2.98 -1.52
CA GLY A 71 -0.06 3.37 -2.13
C GLY A 71 0.17 4.16 -3.42
N PHE A 72 -0.93 4.59 -4.03
CA PHE A 72 -0.90 5.44 -5.22
C PHE A 72 -1.88 6.59 -5.06
N ARG A 73 -1.39 7.81 -5.31
CA ARG A 73 -2.21 8.99 -5.42
C ARG A 73 -2.47 9.28 -6.88
N ILE A 74 -3.72 9.56 -7.21
CA ILE A 74 -4.18 9.91 -8.55
C ILE A 74 -4.81 11.29 -8.46
N ASP A 75 -4.30 12.25 -9.23
CA ASP A 75 -4.77 13.64 -9.30
C ASP A 75 -5.24 13.95 -10.72
N ASP A 76 -6.44 14.48 -10.87
CA ASP A 76 -6.96 14.97 -12.14
C ASP A 76 -6.95 16.52 -12.27
N GLY A 77 -6.34 17.18 -11.30
CA GLY A 77 -6.27 18.64 -11.18
C GLY A 77 -7.37 19.26 -10.31
N ASN A 78 -8.50 18.58 -10.12
CA ASN A 78 -9.62 19.05 -9.30
C ASN A 78 -9.88 18.14 -8.11
N THR A 79 -9.64 16.85 -8.28
CA THR A 79 -9.94 15.81 -7.29
C THR A 79 -8.72 14.91 -7.13
N SER A 80 -8.51 14.45 -5.90
CA SER A 80 -7.49 13.45 -5.59
C SER A 80 -8.13 12.17 -5.10
N PHE A 81 -7.52 11.05 -5.46
CA PHE A 81 -7.83 9.74 -4.94
C PHE A 81 -6.56 9.06 -4.44
N VAL A 82 -6.63 8.35 -3.33
CA VAL A 82 -5.52 7.55 -2.79
C VAL A 82 -5.93 6.09 -2.63
N GLN A 83 -5.25 5.22 -3.35
CA GLN A 83 -5.27 3.78 -3.08
C GLN A 83 -4.17 3.48 -2.06
N MET A 84 -4.55 3.08 -0.84
CA MET A 84 -3.63 2.91 0.29
C MET A 84 -2.93 1.54 0.33
N GLY A 85 -3.26 0.63 -0.59
CA GLY A 85 -2.72 -0.73 -0.60
C GLY A 85 -3.08 -1.52 0.67
N ASP A 86 -2.12 -2.24 1.19
CA ASP A 86 -2.26 -3.14 2.34
C ASP A 86 -1.80 -2.52 3.67
N VAL A 87 -1.85 -1.20 3.76
CA VAL A 87 -1.66 -0.49 5.04
C VAL A 87 -2.78 -0.79 6.04
N LEU A 88 -3.88 -1.32 5.54
CA LEU A 88 -5.12 -1.64 6.27
C LEU A 88 -5.62 -3.01 5.82
N HIS A 89 -5.75 -3.98 6.75
CA HIS A 89 -6.23 -5.34 6.48
C HIS A 89 -7.58 -5.63 7.14
N THR A 90 -7.82 -5.05 8.30
CA THR A 90 -9.06 -5.23 9.07
C THR A 90 -9.70 -3.89 9.34
N PRO A 91 -10.48 -3.34 8.37
CA PRO A 91 -11.03 -1.97 8.46
C PRO A 91 -11.77 -1.71 9.77
N ASN A 92 -12.61 -2.63 10.22
CA ASN A 92 -13.42 -2.47 11.45
C ASN A 92 -12.58 -2.33 12.72
N LEU A 93 -11.36 -2.89 12.75
CA LEU A 93 -10.48 -2.82 13.91
C LEU A 93 -9.47 -1.69 13.76
N GLN A 94 -8.74 -1.68 12.64
CA GLN A 94 -7.61 -0.78 12.43
C GLN A 94 -8.01 0.67 12.16
N LEU A 95 -9.24 0.92 11.71
CA LEU A 95 -9.78 2.28 11.66
C LEU A 95 -10.10 2.79 13.06
N ALA A 96 -10.75 1.97 13.91
CA ALA A 96 -11.07 2.35 15.28
C ALA A 96 -9.81 2.55 16.14
N ASP A 97 -8.82 1.68 15.96
CA ASP A 97 -7.50 1.79 16.60
C ASP A 97 -6.37 1.51 15.59
N PRO A 98 -5.73 2.56 15.05
CA PRO A 98 -4.62 2.40 14.10
C PRO A 98 -3.37 1.73 14.67
N ASN A 99 -3.31 1.46 15.98
CA ASN A 99 -2.19 0.74 16.59
C ASN A 99 -2.34 -0.80 16.51
N ILE A 100 -3.47 -1.29 16.04
CA ILE A 100 -3.66 -2.72 15.82
C ILE A 100 -2.83 -3.15 14.61
N SER A 101 -1.87 -4.07 14.84
CA SER A 101 -1.07 -4.68 13.78
C SER A 101 -1.67 -6.01 13.31
N VAL A 102 -1.16 -6.51 12.20
CA VAL A 102 -1.46 -7.84 11.68
C VAL A 102 -0.16 -8.63 11.51
N LEU A 103 -0.26 -9.94 11.55
CA LEU A 103 0.91 -10.83 11.40
C LEU A 103 1.59 -10.75 10.02
N PHE A 104 0.92 -10.13 9.06
CA PHE A 104 1.44 -10.00 7.68
C PHE A 104 2.43 -8.83 7.51
N ASP A 105 2.56 -7.94 8.50
CA ASP A 105 3.48 -6.82 8.42
C ASP A 105 4.91 -7.31 8.73
N ILE A 106 5.82 -7.17 7.76
CA ILE A 106 7.24 -7.53 7.89
C ILE A 106 7.94 -6.67 8.95
N ASP A 107 7.62 -5.37 8.96
CA ASP A 107 8.03 -4.41 9.98
C ASP A 107 6.79 -3.79 10.61
N VAL A 108 6.38 -4.34 11.74
CA VAL A 108 5.17 -3.92 12.45
C VAL A 108 5.23 -2.46 12.87
N GLU A 109 6.37 -2.01 13.42
CA GLU A 109 6.52 -0.63 13.90
C GLU A 109 6.43 0.38 12.74
N GLN A 110 7.09 0.09 11.64
CA GLN A 110 7.03 0.90 10.45
C GLN A 110 5.63 0.85 9.81
N GLY A 111 4.97 -0.31 9.78
CA GLY A 111 3.60 -0.47 9.29
C GLY A 111 2.60 0.39 10.06
N LEU A 112 2.72 0.46 11.39
CA LEU A 112 1.91 1.35 12.23
C LEU A 112 2.13 2.84 11.89
N LYS A 113 3.39 3.26 11.66
CA LYS A 113 3.70 4.64 11.25
C LYS A 113 3.10 4.97 9.89
N SER A 114 3.25 4.08 8.93
CA SER A 114 2.71 4.23 7.57
C SER A 114 1.18 4.30 7.57
N ARG A 115 0.52 3.46 8.37
CA ARG A 115 -0.95 3.47 8.52
C ARG A 115 -1.45 4.79 9.07
N LYS A 116 -0.85 5.28 10.16
CA LYS A 116 -1.24 6.57 10.74
C LYS A 116 -1.01 7.72 9.76
N HIS A 117 0.13 7.71 9.07
CA HIS A 117 0.44 8.70 8.04
C HIS A 117 -0.61 8.69 6.91
N ALA A 118 -0.94 7.51 6.37
CA ALA A 118 -1.94 7.38 5.31
C ALA A 118 -3.33 7.87 5.76
N PHE A 119 -3.76 7.49 6.97
CA PHE A 119 -5.05 7.89 7.50
C PHE A 119 -5.12 9.39 7.77
N ASP A 120 -4.07 9.98 8.37
CA ASP A 120 -3.99 11.41 8.60
C ASP A 120 -4.01 12.20 7.28
N MET A 121 -3.23 11.78 6.30
CA MET A 121 -3.17 12.40 4.98
C MET A 121 -4.56 12.43 4.32
N VAL A 122 -5.22 11.29 4.15
CA VAL A 122 -6.51 11.24 3.45
C VAL A 122 -7.64 11.92 4.24
N CYS A 123 -7.57 11.90 5.57
CA CYS A 123 -8.54 12.56 6.44
C CYS A 123 -8.37 14.09 6.41
N ASN A 124 -7.16 14.60 6.63
CA ASN A 124 -6.90 16.04 6.74
C ASN A 124 -7.11 16.76 5.40
N ASP A 125 -6.68 16.13 4.32
CA ASP A 125 -6.78 16.72 2.97
C ASP A 125 -8.13 16.41 2.28
N ARG A 126 -9.03 15.69 2.99
CA ARG A 126 -10.33 15.27 2.47
C ARG A 126 -10.24 14.55 1.14
N ILE A 127 -9.31 13.61 1.01
CA ILE A 127 -9.06 12.85 -0.21
C ILE A 127 -9.95 11.59 -0.23
N ILE A 128 -10.55 11.30 -1.39
CA ILE A 128 -11.22 10.01 -1.61
C ILE A 128 -10.18 8.91 -1.51
N CYS A 129 -10.49 7.85 -0.77
CA CYS A 129 -9.55 6.77 -0.56
C CYS A 129 -10.18 5.38 -0.71
N SER A 130 -9.31 4.40 -0.90
CA SER A 130 -9.60 2.97 -0.88
C SER A 130 -8.40 2.21 -0.34
N GLY A 131 -8.54 0.92 -0.10
CA GLY A 131 -7.46 0.03 0.34
C GLY A 131 -7.68 -1.39 -0.16
N GLY A 132 -6.63 -2.22 -0.11
CA GLY A 132 -6.68 -3.60 -0.60
C GLY A 132 -7.79 -4.43 0.06
N HIS A 133 -8.12 -4.15 1.31
CA HIS A 133 -9.11 -4.88 2.11
C HIS A 133 -10.38 -4.08 2.43
N ILE A 134 -10.60 -2.93 1.80
CA ILE A 134 -11.89 -2.23 1.81
C ILE A 134 -12.73 -2.82 0.69
N LEU A 135 -13.65 -3.72 1.02
CA LEU A 135 -14.38 -4.52 0.03
C LEU A 135 -15.65 -3.82 -0.48
N GLU A 136 -16.48 -3.34 0.43
CA GLU A 136 -17.75 -2.68 0.11
C GLU A 136 -18.15 -1.69 1.21
N PRO A 137 -18.50 -0.45 0.87
CA PRO A 137 -18.24 0.20 -0.42
C PRO A 137 -16.75 0.50 -0.61
N LYS A 138 -16.26 0.45 -1.86
CA LYS A 138 -14.82 0.52 -2.19
C LYS A 138 -14.21 1.91 -2.09
N PHE A 139 -15.03 2.96 -2.20
CA PHE A 139 -14.57 4.35 -2.23
C PHE A 139 -15.26 5.16 -1.15
N GLY A 140 -14.50 6.01 -0.48
CA GLY A 140 -15.02 6.85 0.59
C GLY A 140 -13.99 7.81 1.12
N TYR A 141 -14.34 8.44 2.23
CA TYR A 141 -13.46 9.33 3.00
C TYR A 141 -13.16 8.72 4.36
N LEU A 142 -12.09 9.18 4.99
CA LEU A 142 -11.87 8.96 6.42
C LEU A 142 -12.23 10.23 7.19
N ASP A 143 -13.04 10.09 8.24
CA ASP A 143 -13.28 11.12 9.23
C ASP A 143 -12.64 10.72 10.56
N LYS A 144 -12.16 11.69 11.35
CA LYS A 144 -11.75 11.43 12.74
C LYS A 144 -12.96 10.93 13.54
N PHE A 145 -12.75 9.89 14.34
CA PHE A 145 -13.77 9.33 15.23
C PHE A 145 -13.11 8.77 16.50
N GLY A 146 -13.38 9.40 17.63
CA GLY A 146 -12.70 9.06 18.90
C GLY A 146 -11.18 9.21 18.75
N ASN A 147 -10.45 8.16 19.13
CA ASN A 147 -8.99 8.09 18.98
C ASN A 147 -8.53 7.53 17.62
N GLY A 148 -9.45 7.19 16.75
CA GLY A 148 -9.20 6.62 15.43
C GLY A 148 -9.94 7.34 14.33
N TYR A 149 -10.49 6.54 13.41
CA TYR A 149 -11.16 7.02 12.21
C TYR A 149 -12.41 6.19 11.94
N LYS A 150 -13.30 6.73 11.14
CA LYS A 150 -14.41 6.00 10.52
C LYS A 150 -14.38 6.18 9.01
N TYR A 151 -14.77 5.14 8.30
CA TYR A 151 -14.94 5.17 6.86
C TYR A 151 -16.33 5.70 6.51
N VAL A 152 -16.39 6.65 5.60
CA VAL A 152 -17.63 7.28 5.12
C VAL A 152 -17.68 7.04 3.61
N ALA A 153 -18.59 6.16 3.21
CA ALA A 153 -18.82 5.80 1.82
C ALA A 153 -19.31 6.98 0.96
N ILE A 154 -18.99 6.98 -0.32
CA ILE A 154 -19.57 7.87 -1.34
C ILE A 154 -20.37 7.08 -2.35
#